data_a5679830c308f19579d1934d000ff2e2
#
_entry.id   a5679830c308f19579d1934d000ff2e2
#
_cell.length_a   1.000
_cell.length_b   1.000
_cell.length_c   1.000
_cell.angle_alpha   90.00
_cell.angle_beta   90.00
_cell.angle_gamma   90.00
#
_symmetry.space_group_name_H-M   'P 1'
#
loop_
_entity.id
_entity.type
_entity.pdbx_description
1 polymer ?
#
loop_
_entity_poly.entity_id
_entity_poly.type
_entity_poly.pdbx_seq_one_letter_code
_entity_poly.pdbx_strand_id
1 'polypeptide(L)'
;MSIDFTPDPQLYPFQSRWFDSSQGRMHYIDEGPAGFEGPPILLCHGNPTWSFLYRNIVIALRDRFRCIAPDYLGFGLSDRPAAFGYTIEEHARVVGEFVDYLGLENFLTMGQDWGGPISMAVAVERAERVRGVILGNTLFWPTDEFTTKMFSRVMSSPPLQYAILRRNFFVERLIPAGTEHRPSDTVMQHYRAVQPGPEARKGVAEMPKQILAAGPLLTRLAREVPAKLGAKPALFVWGMKDFAFRPGPTLPRMRAAFPDHVLVELPNAKHFIQEDAPDQIAEAIIERFG
;
A
#
# COMPACT_ATOMS: atom_id res chain seq x y z
N MET A 1 -11.98 17.50 -4.96
CA MET A 1 -11.29 18.39 -4.00
C MET A 1 -9.80 18.12 -4.10
N SER A 2 -9.00 19.10 -4.46
CA SER A 2 -7.54 19.03 -4.46
C SER A 2 -6.98 19.37 -3.07
N ILE A 3 -5.80 18.86 -2.74
CA ILE A 3 -5.08 19.17 -1.50
C ILE A 3 -4.02 20.22 -1.83
N ASP A 4 -4.08 21.34 -1.10
CA ASP A 4 -3.06 22.40 -1.18
C ASP A 4 -1.98 22.12 -0.11
N PHE A 5 -1.05 21.25 -0.48
CA PHE A 5 0.10 20.89 0.36
C PHE A 5 1.30 20.57 -0.53
N THR A 6 2.41 21.19 -0.22
CA THR A 6 3.71 20.91 -0.85
C THR A 6 4.58 20.17 0.17
N PRO A 7 4.98 18.92 -0.11
CA PRO A 7 5.88 18.19 0.76
C PRO A 7 7.24 18.87 0.94
N ASP A 8 7.88 18.66 2.08
CA ASP A 8 9.25 19.10 2.33
C ASP A 8 10.20 18.38 1.36
N PRO A 9 10.93 19.11 0.50
CA PRO A 9 11.82 18.52 -0.48
C PRO A 9 13.01 17.76 0.13
N GLN A 10 13.32 17.96 1.41
CA GLN A 10 14.33 17.18 2.11
C GLN A 10 13.82 15.77 2.45
N LEU A 11 12.54 15.62 2.73
CA LEU A 11 11.92 14.34 3.05
C LEU A 11 11.27 13.67 1.83
N TYR A 12 10.88 14.45 0.83
CA TYR A 12 10.17 13.96 -0.35
C TYR A 12 10.73 14.62 -1.62
N PRO A 13 11.99 14.29 -1.99
CA PRO A 13 12.71 14.93 -3.10
C PRO A 13 12.30 14.37 -4.47
N PHE A 14 10.99 14.30 -4.74
CA PHE A 14 10.44 13.67 -5.94
C PHE A 14 9.62 14.65 -6.75
N GLN A 15 9.60 14.43 -8.07
CA GLN A 15 8.73 15.19 -8.96
C GLN A 15 7.30 14.66 -8.88
N SER A 16 6.34 15.52 -8.50
CA SER A 16 4.92 15.21 -8.59
C SER A 16 4.48 15.03 -10.03
N ARG A 17 3.82 13.90 -10.31
CA ARG A 17 3.19 13.57 -11.60
C ARG A 17 1.72 13.29 -11.41
N TRP A 18 0.97 13.35 -12.50
CA TRP A 18 -0.48 13.24 -12.46
C TRP A 18 -1.00 12.37 -13.59
N PHE A 19 -1.98 11.54 -13.25
CA PHE A 19 -2.74 10.71 -14.18
C PHE A 19 -4.22 11.05 -14.08
N ASP A 20 -4.84 11.39 -15.20
CA ASP A 20 -6.28 11.64 -15.29
C ASP A 20 -6.99 10.30 -15.50
N SER A 21 -7.49 9.71 -14.41
CA SER A 21 -8.23 8.46 -14.45
C SER A 21 -9.69 8.67 -14.81
N SER A 22 -10.44 7.58 -15.06
CA SER A 22 -11.89 7.61 -15.30
C SER A 22 -12.70 8.20 -14.12
N GLN A 23 -12.10 8.34 -12.92
CA GLN A 23 -12.79 8.74 -11.69
C GLN A 23 -12.25 10.03 -11.07
N GLY A 24 -11.09 10.50 -11.47
CA GLY A 24 -10.43 11.68 -10.92
C GLY A 24 -8.94 11.67 -11.16
N ARG A 25 -8.28 12.76 -10.80
CA ARG A 25 -6.86 12.96 -11.01
C ARG A 25 -6.05 12.31 -9.91
N MET A 26 -5.19 11.37 -10.27
CA MET A 26 -4.34 10.62 -9.37
C MET A 26 -2.91 11.16 -9.40
N HIS A 27 -2.36 11.50 -8.22
CA HIS A 27 -0.97 11.85 -8.04
C HIS A 27 -0.10 10.60 -8.00
N TYR A 28 1.13 10.69 -8.50
CA TYR A 28 2.14 9.65 -8.37
C TYR A 28 3.55 10.22 -8.46
N ILE A 29 4.52 9.45 -7.99
CA ILE A 29 5.95 9.66 -8.25
C ILE A 29 6.45 8.54 -9.16
N ASP A 30 7.46 8.86 -9.98
CA ASP A 30 8.08 7.94 -10.94
C ASP A 30 9.57 8.30 -11.02
N GLU A 31 10.38 7.55 -10.29
CA GLU A 31 11.79 7.83 -10.03
C GLU A 31 12.64 6.62 -10.44
N GLY A 32 13.72 6.88 -11.16
CA GLY A 32 14.64 5.82 -11.59
C GLY A 32 15.74 6.32 -12.52
N PRO A 33 16.70 5.46 -12.87
CA PRO A 33 17.77 5.82 -13.78
C PRO A 33 17.23 6.12 -15.18
N ALA A 34 17.82 7.09 -15.85
CA ALA A 34 17.52 7.39 -17.26
C ALA A 34 17.83 6.17 -18.13
N GLY A 35 16.88 5.77 -19.00
CA GLY A 35 17.04 4.60 -19.88
C GLY A 35 17.00 3.25 -19.17
N PHE A 36 16.40 3.18 -17.98
CA PHE A 36 16.27 1.91 -17.26
C PHE A 36 15.44 0.89 -18.04
N GLU A 37 16.02 -0.26 -18.31
CA GLU A 37 15.39 -1.37 -19.05
C GLU A 37 14.96 -2.53 -18.13
N GLY A 38 15.27 -2.47 -16.85
CA GLY A 38 14.89 -3.49 -15.86
C GLY A 38 13.41 -3.43 -15.48
N PRO A 39 12.93 -4.34 -14.63
CA PRO A 39 11.55 -4.36 -14.17
C PRO A 39 11.24 -3.16 -13.25
N PRO A 40 10.29 -2.27 -13.64
CA PRO A 40 9.84 -1.21 -12.73
C PRO A 40 9.09 -1.79 -11.53
N ILE A 41 9.10 -1.08 -10.40
CA ILE A 41 8.41 -1.48 -9.18
C ILE A 41 7.21 -0.58 -8.96
N LEU A 42 6.00 -1.16 -8.97
CA LEU A 42 4.76 -0.48 -8.55
C LEU A 42 4.60 -0.63 -7.04
N LEU A 43 4.62 0.49 -6.31
CA LEU A 43 4.58 0.55 -4.85
C LEU A 43 3.19 0.98 -4.36
N CYS A 44 2.41 0.03 -3.84
CA CYS A 44 1.03 0.20 -3.43
C CYS A 44 0.92 0.39 -1.91
N HIS A 45 0.53 1.60 -1.47
CA HIS A 45 0.40 1.95 -0.05
C HIS A 45 -0.89 1.42 0.58
N GLY A 46 -0.95 1.47 1.91
CA GLY A 46 -2.14 1.11 2.69
C GLY A 46 -2.81 2.31 3.38
N ASN A 47 -3.68 2.01 4.33
CA ASN A 47 -4.42 2.99 5.12
C ASN A 47 -3.67 3.35 6.42
N PRO A 48 -3.52 4.61 6.80
CA PRO A 48 -4.01 5.86 6.22
C PRO A 48 -2.93 6.63 5.44
N THR A 49 -2.03 5.92 4.79
CA THR A 49 -0.80 6.46 4.21
C THR A 49 -0.98 6.93 2.76
N TRP A 50 0.11 7.31 2.11
CA TRP A 50 0.23 7.71 0.72
C TRP A 50 1.65 7.41 0.23
N SER A 51 2.03 7.76 -0.97
CA SER A 51 3.36 7.48 -1.54
C SER A 51 4.53 7.93 -0.65
N PHE A 52 4.32 8.90 0.22
CA PHE A 52 5.30 9.32 1.24
C PHE A 52 5.78 8.18 2.15
N LEU A 53 4.95 7.18 2.39
CA LEU A 53 5.34 5.98 3.15
C LEU A 53 6.55 5.29 2.51
N TYR A 54 6.60 5.27 1.19
CA TYR A 54 7.66 4.61 0.43
C TYR A 54 8.90 5.49 0.18
N ARG A 55 8.93 6.76 0.62
CA ARG A 55 9.97 7.73 0.28
C ARG A 55 11.40 7.22 0.49
N ASN A 56 11.68 6.61 1.65
CA ASN A 56 13.02 6.11 1.98
C ASN A 56 13.41 4.90 1.12
N ILE A 57 12.46 4.01 0.83
CA ILE A 57 12.66 2.87 -0.07
C ILE A 57 12.94 3.37 -1.50
N VAL A 58 12.18 4.36 -1.98
CA VAL A 58 12.40 4.95 -3.32
C VAL A 58 13.78 5.61 -3.40
N ILE A 59 14.19 6.37 -2.37
CA ILE A 59 15.52 6.97 -2.31
C ILE A 59 16.61 5.91 -2.38
N ALA A 60 16.46 4.79 -1.67
CA ALA A 60 17.43 3.70 -1.65
C ALA A 60 17.49 2.89 -2.96
N LEU A 61 16.36 2.84 -3.70
CA LEU A 61 16.25 2.00 -4.91
C LEU A 61 16.39 2.78 -6.22
N ARG A 62 16.12 4.08 -6.27
CA ARG A 62 16.00 4.86 -7.52
C ARG A 62 17.23 4.87 -8.42
N ASP A 63 18.40 4.54 -7.90
CA ASP A 63 19.63 4.42 -8.70
C ASP A 63 19.77 3.06 -9.39
N ARG A 64 18.89 2.09 -9.07
CA ARG A 64 18.91 0.71 -9.57
C ARG A 64 17.59 0.22 -10.13
N PHE A 65 16.47 0.84 -9.76
CA PHE A 65 15.13 0.49 -10.19
C PHE A 65 14.31 1.73 -10.53
N ARG A 66 13.41 1.60 -11.48
CA ARG A 66 12.32 2.57 -11.66
C ARG A 66 11.23 2.28 -10.64
N CYS A 67 11.03 3.19 -9.69
CA CYS A 67 10.07 3.12 -8.59
C CYS A 67 8.86 4.01 -8.88
N ILE A 68 7.67 3.42 -8.91
CA ILE A 68 6.42 4.12 -9.22
C ILE A 68 5.49 3.97 -8.02
N ALA A 69 5.14 5.06 -7.36
CA ALA A 69 4.26 5.05 -6.20
C ALA A 69 3.07 5.99 -6.41
N PRO A 70 1.87 5.46 -6.72
CA PRO A 70 0.65 6.25 -6.80
C PRO A 70 0.09 6.59 -5.42
N ASP A 71 -0.60 7.72 -5.32
CA ASP A 71 -1.54 8.02 -4.24
C ASP A 71 -2.94 7.61 -4.71
N TYR A 72 -3.62 6.74 -3.99
CA TYR A 72 -4.99 6.39 -4.36
C TYR A 72 -5.92 7.59 -4.28
N LEU A 73 -7.00 7.60 -5.07
CA LEU A 73 -8.04 8.62 -4.92
C LEU A 73 -8.52 8.65 -3.47
N GLY A 74 -8.64 9.84 -2.89
CA GLY A 74 -8.95 10.00 -1.47
C GLY A 74 -7.75 10.00 -0.53
N PHE A 75 -6.54 9.76 -1.04
CA PHE A 75 -5.30 9.71 -0.28
C PHE A 75 -4.24 10.65 -0.86
N GLY A 76 -3.22 10.96 -0.07
CA GLY A 76 -2.09 11.76 -0.50
C GLY A 76 -2.52 13.08 -1.17
N LEU A 77 -1.89 13.37 -2.30
CA LEU A 77 -2.17 14.56 -3.11
C LEU A 77 -3.27 14.33 -4.16
N SER A 78 -3.74 13.09 -4.34
CA SER A 78 -4.78 12.75 -5.31
C SER A 78 -6.13 13.39 -5.03
N ASP A 79 -6.97 13.47 -6.05
CA ASP A 79 -8.35 13.95 -5.95
C ASP A 79 -9.21 13.13 -4.98
N ARG A 80 -10.27 13.75 -4.50
CA ARG A 80 -11.28 13.18 -3.61
C ARG A 80 -12.66 13.31 -4.23
N PRO A 81 -13.00 12.48 -5.23
CA PRO A 81 -14.27 12.57 -5.91
C PRO A 81 -15.43 12.18 -4.98
N ALA A 82 -16.48 12.98 -4.96
CA ALA A 82 -17.63 12.75 -4.07
C ALA A 82 -18.41 11.47 -4.42
N ALA A 83 -18.42 11.08 -5.70
CA ALA A 83 -19.10 9.89 -6.20
C ALA A 83 -18.26 8.61 -6.13
N PHE A 84 -16.98 8.69 -5.74
CA PHE A 84 -16.11 7.54 -5.60
C PHE A 84 -16.39 6.84 -4.28
N GLY A 85 -16.57 5.52 -4.30
CA GLY A 85 -16.94 4.75 -3.10
C GLY A 85 -15.78 4.44 -2.18
N TYR A 86 -14.52 4.63 -2.64
CA TYR A 86 -13.29 4.30 -1.92
C TYR A 86 -13.18 2.83 -1.51
N THR A 87 -13.85 1.94 -2.23
CA THR A 87 -13.75 0.50 -2.03
C THR A 87 -12.43 -0.04 -2.58
N ILE A 88 -11.99 -1.19 -2.07
CA ILE A 88 -10.76 -1.83 -2.54
C ILE A 88 -10.85 -2.18 -4.03
N GLU A 89 -12.02 -2.60 -4.49
CA GLU A 89 -12.26 -2.94 -5.89
C GLU A 89 -12.17 -1.70 -6.81
N GLU A 90 -12.72 -0.57 -6.39
CA GLU A 90 -12.61 0.69 -7.14
C GLU A 90 -11.16 1.20 -7.19
N HIS A 91 -10.43 1.12 -6.07
CA HIS A 91 -9.00 1.46 -6.06
C HIS A 91 -8.19 0.56 -6.99
N ALA A 92 -8.42 -0.76 -6.93
CA ALA A 92 -7.74 -1.70 -7.82
C ALA A 92 -8.00 -1.40 -9.30
N ARG A 93 -9.25 -1.02 -9.64
CA ARG A 93 -9.61 -0.64 -11.02
C ARG A 93 -8.84 0.61 -11.47
N VAL A 94 -8.82 1.67 -10.66
CA VAL A 94 -8.11 2.92 -10.99
C VAL A 94 -6.59 2.69 -11.07
N VAL A 95 -6.01 1.89 -10.17
CA VAL A 95 -4.58 1.52 -10.26
C VAL A 95 -4.31 0.66 -11.49
N GLY A 96 -5.27 -0.18 -11.89
CA GLY A 96 -5.19 -0.94 -13.15
C GLY A 96 -5.16 -0.02 -14.38
N GLU A 97 -6.06 0.97 -14.45
CA GLU A 97 -6.04 2.01 -15.50
C GLU A 97 -4.68 2.73 -15.56
N PHE A 98 -4.11 3.02 -14.39
CA PHE A 98 -2.81 3.66 -14.28
C PHE A 98 -1.66 2.79 -14.79
N VAL A 99 -1.65 1.50 -14.46
CA VAL A 99 -0.66 0.54 -14.98
C VAL A 99 -0.72 0.46 -16.52
N ASP A 100 -1.94 0.48 -17.07
CA ASP A 100 -2.16 0.47 -18.52
C ASP A 100 -1.75 1.79 -19.19
N TYR A 101 -2.05 2.94 -18.55
CA TYR A 101 -1.62 4.26 -18.99
C TYR A 101 -0.08 4.38 -19.08
N LEU A 102 0.64 3.85 -18.09
CA LEU A 102 2.10 3.84 -18.09
C LEU A 102 2.71 2.77 -19.01
N GLY A 103 1.90 1.88 -19.59
CA GLY A 103 2.37 0.77 -20.39
C GLY A 103 3.34 -0.14 -19.65
N LEU A 104 3.11 -0.38 -18.35
CA LEU A 104 4.03 -1.18 -17.56
C LEU A 104 4.02 -2.63 -18.01
N GLU A 105 5.14 -3.08 -18.50
CA GLU A 105 5.43 -4.47 -18.84
C GLU A 105 6.54 -5.01 -17.96
N ASN A 106 6.54 -6.32 -17.72
CA ASN A 106 7.58 -7.02 -16.93
C ASN A 106 7.84 -6.34 -15.56
N PHE A 107 6.79 -5.88 -14.86
CA PHE A 107 6.91 -5.10 -13.64
C PHE A 107 6.88 -5.95 -12.37
N LEU A 108 7.50 -5.44 -11.32
CA LEU A 108 7.34 -5.91 -9.95
C LEU A 108 6.21 -5.13 -9.29
N THR A 109 5.48 -5.78 -8.39
CA THR A 109 4.50 -5.07 -7.56
C THR A 109 4.79 -5.27 -6.07
N MET A 110 4.76 -4.19 -5.31
CA MET A 110 4.90 -4.22 -3.85
C MET A 110 3.64 -3.69 -3.19
N GLY A 111 3.10 -4.44 -2.22
CA GLY A 111 1.94 -4.02 -1.44
C GLY A 111 2.09 -4.27 0.05
N GLN A 112 1.64 -3.29 0.86
CA GLN A 112 1.56 -3.38 2.31
C GLN A 112 0.15 -2.98 2.75
N ASP A 113 -0.39 -3.59 3.82
CA ASP A 113 -1.75 -3.33 4.30
C ASP A 113 -2.76 -3.51 3.15
N TRP A 114 -3.66 -2.56 2.89
CA TRP A 114 -4.57 -2.59 1.74
C TRP A 114 -3.89 -2.52 0.37
N GLY A 115 -2.65 -2.05 0.33
CA GLY A 115 -1.83 -2.11 -0.89
C GLY A 115 -1.62 -3.54 -1.38
N GLY A 116 -1.64 -4.55 -0.48
CA GLY A 116 -1.55 -5.96 -0.87
C GLY A 116 -2.73 -6.41 -1.73
N PRO A 117 -3.99 -6.38 -1.24
CA PRO A 117 -5.15 -6.74 -2.05
C PRO A 117 -5.30 -5.91 -3.32
N ILE A 118 -5.03 -4.59 -3.27
CA ILE A 118 -5.10 -3.71 -4.44
C ILE A 118 -4.08 -4.15 -5.49
N SER A 119 -2.81 -4.32 -5.11
CA SER A 119 -1.76 -4.74 -6.03
C SER A 119 -1.99 -6.15 -6.58
N MET A 120 -2.49 -7.08 -5.75
CA MET A 120 -2.82 -8.42 -6.21
C MET A 120 -4.01 -8.44 -7.18
N ALA A 121 -5.03 -7.60 -6.97
CA ALA A 121 -6.14 -7.49 -7.90
C ALA A 121 -5.67 -6.97 -9.28
N VAL A 122 -4.79 -5.96 -9.29
CA VAL A 122 -4.16 -5.47 -10.54
C VAL A 122 -3.30 -6.55 -11.19
N ALA A 123 -2.51 -7.26 -10.40
CA ALA A 123 -1.57 -8.28 -10.87
C ALA A 123 -2.26 -9.51 -11.47
N VAL A 124 -3.35 -10.01 -10.87
CA VAL A 124 -4.06 -11.18 -11.41
C VAL A 124 -4.75 -10.90 -12.75
N GLU A 125 -5.13 -9.67 -13.01
CA GLU A 125 -5.70 -9.23 -14.30
C GLU A 125 -4.64 -9.00 -15.38
N ARG A 126 -3.36 -8.86 -14.98
CA ARG A 126 -2.20 -8.59 -15.84
C ARG A 126 -1.06 -9.57 -15.59
N ALA A 127 -1.38 -10.83 -15.27
CA ALA A 127 -0.43 -11.83 -14.78
C ALA A 127 0.78 -12.04 -15.72
N GLU A 128 0.57 -11.95 -17.02
CA GLU A 128 1.64 -12.08 -18.03
C GLU A 128 2.66 -10.92 -17.96
N ARG A 129 2.22 -9.74 -17.52
CA ARG A 129 3.04 -8.54 -17.39
C ARG A 129 3.78 -8.46 -16.05
N VAL A 130 3.41 -9.31 -15.07
CA VAL A 130 4.03 -9.32 -13.74
C VAL A 130 5.29 -10.15 -13.74
N ARG A 131 6.42 -9.56 -13.35
CA ARG A 131 7.71 -10.23 -13.19
C ARG A 131 7.84 -10.95 -11.85
N GLY A 132 7.33 -10.32 -10.78
CA GLY A 132 7.41 -10.85 -9.42
C GLY A 132 6.59 -10.03 -8.43
N VAL A 133 6.44 -10.54 -7.23
CA VAL A 133 5.60 -9.93 -6.17
C VAL A 133 6.40 -9.68 -4.90
N ILE A 134 6.15 -8.51 -4.28
CA ILE A 134 6.73 -8.13 -3.00
C ILE A 134 5.57 -7.84 -2.05
N LEU A 135 5.47 -8.56 -0.94
CA LEU A 135 4.38 -8.41 0.02
C LEU A 135 4.93 -8.18 1.42
N GLY A 136 4.43 -7.14 2.07
CA GLY A 136 4.81 -6.83 3.45
C GLY A 136 3.57 -6.57 4.31
N ASN A 137 3.46 -7.24 5.46
CA ASN A 137 2.40 -7.01 6.45
C ASN A 137 1.02 -6.79 5.80
N THR A 138 0.53 -7.79 5.09
CA THR A 138 -0.70 -7.75 4.30
C THR A 138 -1.33 -9.13 4.15
N LEU A 139 -2.47 -9.20 3.47
CA LEU A 139 -3.15 -10.44 3.05
C LEU A 139 -3.91 -10.20 1.74
N PHE A 140 -4.33 -11.26 1.07
CA PHE A 140 -5.19 -11.21 -0.13
C PHE A 140 -6.31 -12.27 -0.07
N TRP A 141 -6.81 -12.56 1.13
CA TRP A 141 -7.93 -13.48 1.39
C TRP A 141 -8.86 -12.93 2.47
N PRO A 142 -10.11 -13.38 2.56
CA PRO A 142 -11.01 -12.99 3.63
C PRO A 142 -10.47 -13.40 4.99
N THR A 143 -10.62 -12.53 5.99
CA THR A 143 -10.23 -12.87 7.35
C THR A 143 -11.28 -13.76 8.02
N ASP A 144 -10.82 -14.83 8.67
CA ASP A 144 -11.65 -15.66 9.54
C ASP A 144 -11.45 -15.32 11.02
N GLU A 145 -10.46 -14.48 11.34
CA GLU A 145 -10.12 -14.10 12.69
C GLU A 145 -11.20 -13.23 13.34
N PHE A 146 -11.69 -13.65 14.49
CA PHE A 146 -12.68 -12.90 15.27
C PHE A 146 -12.20 -11.50 15.63
N THR A 147 -10.94 -11.35 16.04
CA THR A 147 -10.34 -10.08 16.40
C THR A 147 -10.35 -9.08 15.26
N THR A 148 -10.01 -9.51 14.05
CA THR A 148 -10.01 -8.65 12.84
C THR A 148 -11.43 -8.27 12.44
N LYS A 149 -12.38 -9.21 12.51
CA LYS A 149 -13.81 -8.91 12.26
C LYS A 149 -14.37 -7.93 13.31
N MET A 150 -13.98 -8.09 14.57
CA MET A 150 -14.38 -7.18 15.64
C MET A 150 -13.76 -5.79 15.44
N PHE A 151 -12.46 -5.71 15.08
CA PHE A 151 -11.81 -4.44 14.74
C PHE A 151 -12.59 -3.70 13.64
N SER A 152 -12.95 -4.38 12.55
CA SER A 152 -13.76 -3.80 11.47
C SER A 152 -15.07 -3.23 12.01
N ARG A 153 -15.83 -4.00 12.79
CA ARG A 153 -17.13 -3.57 13.34
C ARG A 153 -16.97 -2.37 14.28
N VAL A 154 -15.98 -2.40 15.16
CA VAL A 154 -15.71 -1.31 16.10
C VAL A 154 -15.31 -0.05 15.34
N MET A 155 -14.36 -0.12 14.42
CA MET A 155 -13.92 1.04 13.61
C MET A 155 -15.01 1.56 12.67
N SER A 156 -15.97 0.72 12.28
CA SER A 156 -17.14 1.11 11.48
C SER A 156 -18.28 1.71 12.31
N SER A 157 -18.18 1.67 13.64
CA SER A 157 -19.22 2.23 14.52
C SER A 157 -19.28 3.77 14.45
N PRO A 158 -20.45 4.39 14.65
CA PRO A 158 -20.59 5.85 14.53
C PRO A 158 -19.60 6.67 15.38
N PRO A 159 -19.27 6.30 16.65
CA PRO A 159 -18.29 7.04 17.44
C PRO A 159 -16.89 7.00 16.83
N LEU A 160 -16.44 5.82 16.35
CA LEU A 160 -15.11 5.67 15.76
C LEU A 160 -15.03 6.30 14.38
N GLN A 161 -16.08 6.20 13.57
CA GLN A 161 -16.18 6.92 12.30
C GLN A 161 -16.11 8.44 12.52
N TYR A 162 -16.78 8.97 13.56
CA TYR A 162 -16.64 10.36 13.96
C TYR A 162 -15.19 10.70 14.35
N ALA A 163 -14.53 9.85 15.14
CA ALA A 163 -13.13 10.06 15.53
C ALA A 163 -12.18 10.02 14.31
N ILE A 164 -12.39 9.12 13.36
CA ILE A 164 -11.62 9.06 12.11
C ILE A 164 -11.81 10.35 11.31
N LEU A 165 -13.05 10.72 11.06
CA LEU A 165 -13.36 11.88 10.21
C LEU A 165 -12.99 13.22 10.88
N ARG A 166 -13.29 13.42 12.17
CA ARG A 166 -13.15 14.71 12.83
C ARG A 166 -11.85 14.88 13.62
N ARG A 167 -11.25 13.79 14.10
CA ARG A 167 -10.05 13.80 14.93
C ARG A 167 -8.82 13.17 14.27
N ASN A 168 -8.94 12.79 12.99
CA ASN A 168 -7.87 12.13 12.23
C ASN A 168 -7.27 10.90 12.96
N PHE A 169 -8.13 10.10 13.58
CA PHE A 169 -7.78 9.05 14.54
C PHE A 169 -6.71 8.07 13.98
N PHE A 170 -6.81 7.67 12.71
CA PHE A 170 -5.84 6.75 12.11
C PHE A 170 -4.44 7.35 12.06
N VAL A 171 -4.30 8.59 11.59
CA VAL A 171 -3.00 9.27 11.53
C VAL A 171 -2.46 9.55 12.92
N GLU A 172 -3.30 10.07 13.83
CA GLU A 172 -2.84 10.50 15.16
C GLU A 172 -2.54 9.35 16.13
N ARG A 173 -3.17 8.18 15.94
CA ARG A 173 -3.08 7.06 16.88
C ARG A 173 -2.48 5.82 16.27
N LEU A 174 -2.90 5.43 15.05
CA LEU A 174 -2.47 4.15 14.50
C LEU A 174 -1.10 4.23 13.83
N ILE A 175 -0.70 5.35 13.21
CA ILE A 175 0.66 5.49 12.69
C ILE A 175 1.69 5.39 13.83
N PRO A 176 1.60 6.19 14.92
CA PRO A 176 2.57 6.06 16.03
C PRO A 176 2.51 4.71 16.77
N ALA A 177 1.36 4.04 16.81
CA ALA A 177 1.25 2.72 17.43
C ALA A 177 1.81 1.61 16.54
N GLY A 178 1.71 1.77 15.22
CA GLY A 178 2.15 0.82 14.21
C GLY A 178 3.60 0.99 13.74
N THR A 179 4.37 1.89 14.36
CA THR A 179 5.81 2.06 14.16
C THR A 179 6.58 1.72 15.43
N GLU A 180 7.79 1.18 15.31
CA GLU A 180 8.63 0.86 16.48
C GLU A 180 9.07 2.13 17.19
N HIS A 181 9.52 3.13 16.44
CA HIS A 181 9.80 4.46 16.95
C HIS A 181 8.77 5.44 16.43
N ARG A 182 8.23 6.24 17.34
CA ARG A 182 7.28 7.29 16.95
C ARG A 182 7.92 8.18 15.88
N PRO A 183 7.29 8.36 14.72
CA PRO A 183 7.80 9.27 13.69
C PRO A 183 7.94 10.69 14.23
N SER A 184 8.92 11.44 13.73
CA SER A 184 9.12 12.85 14.11
C SER A 184 7.88 13.69 13.78
N ASP A 185 7.74 14.84 14.45
CA ASP A 185 6.61 15.72 14.16
C ASP A 185 6.59 16.22 12.72
N THR A 186 7.76 16.39 12.09
CA THR A 186 7.89 16.74 10.67
C THR A 186 7.34 15.63 9.77
N VAL A 187 7.68 14.37 10.03
CA VAL A 187 7.12 13.21 9.32
C VAL A 187 5.61 13.10 9.55
N MET A 188 5.15 13.23 10.80
CA MET A 188 3.73 13.21 11.12
C MET A 188 2.95 14.33 10.44
N GLN A 189 3.58 15.50 10.24
CA GLN A 189 2.95 16.62 9.53
C GLN A 189 2.62 16.26 8.08
N HIS A 190 3.46 15.48 7.38
CA HIS A 190 3.18 15.02 6.02
C HIS A 190 1.97 14.09 5.95
N TYR A 191 1.79 13.23 6.96
CA TYR A 191 0.58 12.39 7.05
C TYR A 191 -0.68 13.21 7.42
N ARG A 192 -0.54 14.27 8.22
CA ARG A 192 -1.65 15.14 8.63
C ARG A 192 -2.11 16.06 7.50
N ALA A 193 -1.16 16.69 6.82
CA ALA A 193 -1.40 17.76 5.85
C ALA A 193 -2.23 17.30 4.64
N VAL A 194 -2.06 16.07 4.21
CA VAL A 194 -2.87 15.49 3.13
C VAL A 194 -4.28 15.08 3.57
N GLN A 195 -4.62 15.29 4.84
CA GLN A 195 -5.91 14.94 5.45
C GLN A 195 -6.49 16.09 6.29
N PRO A 196 -6.64 17.30 5.71
CA PRO A 196 -6.92 18.53 6.48
C PRO A 196 -8.30 18.56 7.13
N GLY A 197 -9.26 17.77 6.67
CA GLY A 197 -10.62 17.81 7.19
C GLY A 197 -11.42 16.54 6.94
N PRO A 198 -12.68 16.49 7.42
CA PRO A 198 -13.53 15.30 7.32
C PRO A 198 -13.73 14.80 5.90
N GLU A 199 -13.92 15.69 4.94
CA GLU A 199 -14.09 15.33 3.53
C GLU A 199 -12.86 14.65 2.95
N ALA A 200 -11.66 15.11 3.35
CA ALA A 200 -10.41 14.52 2.92
C ALA A 200 -10.17 13.11 3.51
N ARG A 201 -10.85 12.76 4.59
CA ARG A 201 -10.69 11.50 5.35
C ARG A 201 -11.71 10.43 5.00
N LYS A 202 -12.59 10.66 4.02
CA LYS A 202 -13.61 9.68 3.61
C LYS A 202 -12.99 8.35 3.18
N GLY A 203 -11.94 8.38 2.38
CA GLY A 203 -11.19 7.19 1.98
C GLY A 203 -10.66 6.42 3.19
N VAL A 204 -10.00 7.12 4.12
CA VAL A 204 -9.49 6.52 5.36
C VAL A 204 -10.60 5.88 6.20
N ALA A 205 -11.75 6.53 6.26
CA ALA A 205 -12.91 6.07 7.05
C ALA A 205 -13.61 4.85 6.40
N GLU A 206 -13.46 4.67 5.09
CA GLU A 206 -14.02 3.52 4.38
C GLU A 206 -13.21 2.24 4.59
N MET A 207 -11.88 2.33 4.64
CA MET A 207 -10.98 1.17 4.70
C MET A 207 -11.30 0.15 5.80
N PRO A 208 -11.61 0.52 7.05
CA PRO A 208 -11.98 -0.46 8.07
C PRO A 208 -13.23 -1.26 7.73
N LYS A 209 -14.20 -0.66 7.00
CA LYS A 209 -15.43 -1.34 6.58
C LYS A 209 -15.11 -2.39 5.51
N GLN A 210 -14.11 -2.12 4.67
CA GLN A 210 -13.69 -2.99 3.58
C GLN A 210 -13.12 -4.33 4.09
N ILE A 211 -12.70 -4.44 5.36
CA ILE A 211 -12.28 -5.72 5.97
C ILE A 211 -13.38 -6.79 5.82
N LEU A 212 -14.64 -6.39 5.93
CA LEU A 212 -15.79 -7.27 5.74
C LEU A 212 -16.41 -7.10 4.34
N ALA A 213 -16.53 -5.86 3.86
CA ALA A 213 -17.23 -5.57 2.60
C ALA A 213 -16.48 -6.08 1.37
N ALA A 214 -15.14 -6.10 1.38
CA ALA A 214 -14.33 -6.63 0.28
C ALA A 214 -14.27 -8.17 0.23
N GLY A 215 -15.08 -8.87 1.03
CA GLY A 215 -15.13 -10.34 1.08
C GLY A 215 -15.20 -11.02 -0.29
N PRO A 216 -16.09 -10.62 -1.22
CA PRO A 216 -16.15 -11.18 -2.57
C PRO A 216 -14.84 -11.06 -3.34
N LEU A 217 -14.24 -9.86 -3.37
CA LEU A 217 -12.93 -9.63 -4.00
C LEU A 217 -11.84 -10.48 -3.36
N LEU A 218 -11.75 -10.48 -2.03
CA LEU A 218 -10.73 -11.23 -1.30
C LEU A 218 -10.88 -12.75 -1.51
N THR A 219 -12.13 -13.25 -1.63
CA THR A 219 -12.40 -14.66 -1.97
C THR A 219 -11.90 -14.99 -3.39
N ARG A 220 -12.12 -14.09 -4.34
CA ARG A 220 -11.59 -14.21 -5.70
C ARG A 220 -10.05 -14.24 -5.67
N LEU A 221 -9.42 -13.31 -4.97
CA LEU A 221 -7.96 -13.22 -4.88
C LEU A 221 -7.34 -14.44 -4.21
N ALA A 222 -7.96 -14.97 -3.16
CA ALA A 222 -7.50 -16.19 -2.49
C ALA A 222 -7.37 -17.39 -3.44
N ARG A 223 -8.19 -17.45 -4.50
CA ARG A 223 -8.15 -18.49 -5.54
C ARG A 223 -7.22 -18.10 -6.69
N GLU A 224 -7.31 -16.85 -7.17
CA GLU A 224 -6.64 -16.44 -8.42
C GLU A 224 -5.16 -16.11 -8.22
N VAL A 225 -4.76 -15.58 -7.07
CA VAL A 225 -3.35 -15.26 -6.80
C VAL A 225 -2.46 -16.50 -6.90
N PRO A 226 -2.71 -17.58 -6.16
CA PRO A 226 -1.87 -18.79 -6.30
C PRO A 226 -1.96 -19.40 -7.70
N ALA A 227 -3.12 -19.35 -8.36
CA ALA A 227 -3.32 -19.93 -9.69
C ALA A 227 -2.58 -19.18 -10.81
N LYS A 228 -2.56 -17.84 -10.76
CA LYS A 228 -2.01 -17.00 -11.82
C LYS A 228 -0.61 -16.47 -11.52
N LEU A 229 -0.30 -16.25 -10.25
CA LEU A 229 0.95 -15.61 -9.81
C LEU A 229 1.83 -16.55 -8.98
N GLY A 230 1.33 -17.70 -8.54
CA GLY A 230 2.07 -18.61 -7.65
C GLY A 230 3.39 -19.12 -8.20
N ALA A 231 3.56 -19.17 -9.53
CA ALA A 231 4.83 -19.51 -10.18
C ALA A 231 5.81 -18.33 -10.33
N LYS A 232 5.39 -17.10 -9.96
CA LYS A 232 6.26 -15.92 -10.02
C LYS A 232 7.15 -15.86 -8.78
N PRO A 233 8.40 -15.36 -8.89
CA PRO A 233 9.24 -15.13 -7.74
C PRO A 233 8.58 -14.14 -6.78
N ALA A 234 8.61 -14.48 -5.48
CA ALA A 234 8.05 -13.63 -4.44
C ALA A 234 9.10 -13.23 -3.40
N LEU A 235 8.92 -12.06 -2.82
CA LEU A 235 9.65 -11.57 -1.66
C LEU A 235 8.63 -11.18 -0.58
N PHE A 236 8.76 -11.75 0.60
CA PHE A 236 8.00 -11.32 1.78
C PHE A 236 8.94 -10.57 2.72
N VAL A 237 8.57 -9.33 3.06
CA VAL A 237 9.25 -8.51 4.06
C VAL A 237 8.29 -8.30 5.22
N TRP A 238 8.61 -8.84 6.40
CA TRP A 238 7.60 -8.97 7.44
C TRP A 238 8.04 -8.38 8.77
N GLY A 239 7.31 -7.37 9.23
CA GLY A 239 7.44 -6.80 10.58
C GLY A 239 6.90 -7.79 11.62
N MET A 240 7.80 -8.38 12.40
CA MET A 240 7.46 -9.47 13.32
C MET A 240 6.66 -9.02 14.54
N LYS A 241 6.62 -7.71 14.81
CA LYS A 241 5.84 -7.09 15.90
C LYS A 241 4.48 -6.56 15.43
N ASP A 242 4.06 -6.81 14.19
CA ASP A 242 2.75 -6.37 13.71
C ASP A 242 1.62 -7.10 14.43
N PHE A 243 0.71 -6.32 15.00
CA PHE A 243 -0.48 -6.83 15.67
C PHE A 243 -1.67 -7.07 14.71
N ALA A 244 -1.68 -6.40 13.54
CA ALA A 244 -2.75 -6.51 12.55
C ALA A 244 -2.55 -7.71 11.61
N PHE A 245 -1.33 -7.89 11.10
CA PHE A 245 -0.96 -8.99 10.22
C PHE A 245 0.09 -9.89 10.90
N ARG A 246 -0.35 -10.59 11.95
CA ARG A 246 0.51 -11.44 12.77
C ARG A 246 1.19 -12.52 11.91
N PRO A 247 2.52 -12.72 12.06
CA PRO A 247 3.27 -13.66 11.21
C PRO A 247 2.77 -15.11 11.33
N GLY A 248 2.43 -15.54 12.55
CA GLY A 248 2.02 -16.92 12.81
C GLY A 248 0.85 -17.43 11.94
N PRO A 249 -0.32 -16.77 11.90
CA PRO A 249 -1.43 -17.20 11.06
C PRO A 249 -1.26 -16.81 9.58
N THR A 250 -0.47 -15.79 9.25
CA THR A 250 -0.42 -15.21 7.90
C THR A 250 0.65 -15.83 7.01
N LEU A 251 1.90 -15.96 7.51
CA LEU A 251 3.02 -16.43 6.71
C LEU A 251 2.87 -17.84 6.16
N PRO A 252 2.31 -18.85 6.89
CA PRO A 252 2.10 -20.18 6.30
C PRO A 252 1.23 -20.14 5.03
N ARG A 253 0.21 -19.29 5.02
CA ARG A 253 -0.71 -19.14 3.88
C ARG A 253 -0.05 -18.40 2.73
N MET A 254 0.79 -17.37 3.01
CA MET A 254 1.62 -16.69 2.01
C MET A 254 2.59 -17.67 1.33
N ARG A 255 3.31 -18.47 2.12
CA ARG A 255 4.27 -19.47 1.61
C ARG A 255 3.60 -20.52 0.73
N ALA A 256 2.40 -20.97 1.12
CA ALA A 256 1.63 -21.91 0.31
C ALA A 256 1.19 -21.33 -1.05
N ALA A 257 0.92 -20.02 -1.12
CA ALA A 257 0.51 -19.37 -2.35
C ALA A 257 1.68 -19.12 -3.32
N PHE A 258 2.91 -18.95 -2.80
CA PHE A 258 4.11 -18.67 -3.59
C PHE A 258 5.26 -19.62 -3.18
N PRO A 259 5.39 -20.79 -3.83
CA PRO A 259 6.46 -21.75 -3.52
C PRO A 259 7.88 -21.18 -3.72
N ASP A 260 8.11 -20.37 -4.77
CA ASP A 260 9.36 -19.63 -4.98
C ASP A 260 9.34 -18.30 -4.25
N HIS A 261 9.57 -18.34 -2.93
CA HIS A 261 9.62 -17.13 -2.12
C HIS A 261 10.90 -17.02 -1.29
N VAL A 262 11.27 -15.78 -1.00
CA VAL A 262 12.22 -15.42 0.05
C VAL A 262 11.44 -14.67 1.13
N LEU A 263 11.69 -14.98 2.39
CA LEU A 263 11.16 -14.26 3.55
C LEU A 263 12.29 -13.53 4.27
N VAL A 264 12.15 -12.22 4.41
CA VAL A 264 12.98 -11.39 5.27
C VAL A 264 12.17 -10.99 6.49
N GLU A 265 12.54 -11.53 7.64
CA GLU A 265 11.94 -11.19 8.92
C GLU A 265 12.57 -9.91 9.47
N LEU A 266 11.72 -8.94 9.81
CA LEU A 266 12.11 -7.65 10.40
C LEU A 266 11.76 -7.70 11.90
N PRO A 267 12.65 -8.16 12.77
CA PRO A 267 12.31 -8.54 14.16
C PRO A 267 11.86 -7.36 15.02
N ASN A 268 12.28 -6.15 14.67
CA ASN A 268 11.92 -4.93 15.40
C ASN A 268 10.83 -4.11 14.72
N ALA A 269 10.48 -4.41 13.46
CA ALA A 269 9.45 -3.66 12.76
C ALA A 269 8.04 -4.07 13.18
N LYS A 270 7.14 -3.09 13.21
CA LYS A 270 5.70 -3.24 13.41
C LYS A 270 4.96 -3.20 12.08
N HIS A 271 3.80 -2.53 12.06
CA HIS A 271 2.92 -2.51 10.90
C HIS A 271 3.47 -1.68 9.71
N PHE A 272 3.97 -0.47 9.99
CA PHE A 272 4.52 0.42 8.95
C PHE A 272 6.01 0.12 8.74
N ILE A 273 6.29 -1.05 8.16
CA ILE A 273 7.65 -1.56 7.93
C ILE A 273 8.53 -0.59 7.13
N GLN A 274 7.93 0.21 6.26
CA GLN A 274 8.62 1.21 5.44
C GLN A 274 9.17 2.38 6.27
N GLU A 275 8.57 2.66 7.43
CA GLU A 275 9.11 3.63 8.40
C GLU A 275 10.16 3.00 9.30
N ASP A 276 9.98 1.71 9.66
CA ASP A 276 10.81 1.04 10.64
C ASP A 276 12.10 0.45 10.05
N ALA A 277 12.08 -0.04 8.81
CA ALA A 277 13.17 -0.80 8.22
C ALA A 277 13.34 -0.58 6.70
N PRO A 278 13.35 0.67 6.20
CA PRO A 278 13.39 0.93 4.76
C PRO A 278 14.64 0.38 4.06
N ASP A 279 15.80 0.46 4.70
CA ASP A 279 17.07 0.00 4.13
C ASP A 279 17.10 -1.52 3.98
N GLN A 280 16.65 -2.26 5.00
CA GLN A 280 16.57 -3.73 4.95
C GLN A 280 15.59 -4.21 3.86
N ILE A 281 14.49 -3.47 3.66
CA ILE A 281 13.53 -3.76 2.58
C ILE A 281 14.18 -3.51 1.22
N ALA A 282 14.90 -2.39 1.06
CA ALA A 282 15.57 -2.06 -0.20
C ALA A 282 16.68 -3.08 -0.53
N GLU A 283 17.49 -3.47 0.45
CA GLU A 283 18.51 -4.52 0.30
C GLU A 283 17.88 -5.85 -0.16
N ALA A 284 16.80 -6.28 0.50
CA ALA A 284 16.10 -7.51 0.13
C ALA A 284 15.54 -7.47 -1.30
N ILE A 285 15.04 -6.32 -1.75
CA ILE A 285 14.57 -6.13 -3.13
C ILE A 285 15.73 -6.22 -4.12
N ILE A 286 16.87 -5.60 -3.81
CA ILE A 286 18.09 -5.65 -4.63
C ILE A 286 18.61 -7.09 -4.72
N GLU A 287 18.69 -7.82 -3.61
CA GLU A 287 19.16 -9.21 -3.59
C GLU A 287 18.25 -10.15 -4.38
N ARG A 288 16.94 -9.93 -4.34
CA ARG A 288 15.98 -10.85 -4.99
C ARG A 288 15.76 -10.55 -6.47
N PHE A 289 15.80 -9.27 -6.87
CA PHE A 289 15.33 -8.83 -8.19
C PHE A 289 16.34 -7.95 -8.95
N GLY A 290 17.47 -7.57 -8.34
CA GLY A 290 18.53 -6.75 -8.95
C GLY A 290 19.49 -7.48 -9.87
#